data_af1a2797419b2a50588f08be53df6aa0
#
_entry.id   af1a2797419b2a50588f08be53df6aa0
#
_cell.length_a   1.000
_cell.length_b   1.000
_cell.length_c   1.000
_cell.angle_alpha   90.00
_cell.angle_beta   90.00
_cell.angle_gamma   90.00
#
_symmetry.space_group_name_H-M   'P 1'
#
loop_
_entity.id
_entity.type
_entity.pdbx_description
1 polymer ?
#
loop_
_entity_poly.entity_id
_entity_poly.type
_entity_poly.pdbx_seq_one_letter_code
_entity_poly.pdbx_strand_id
1 'polypeptide(L)'
;MAAVPVLLVVHHTASPALHSLFDAVMTGAREGAAADPATPVDVVARPALTAGAVDVLEADAYILGTPANLGYMSGALKHFFDQIYYPCLEATVRRPFGCYIHGNNDTTGALRSIQAATTGLKWELAQPPLEVIGPPTKENLEAAWELGAALAARLTLE
;
A
#
# COMPACT_ATOMS: atom_id res chain seq x y z
N MET A 1 -5.14 14.52 -23.75
CA MET A 1 -5.44 14.60 -22.31
C MET A 1 -4.62 13.60 -21.54
N ALA A 2 -3.98 14.04 -20.49
CA ALA A 2 -3.27 13.11 -19.62
C ALA A 2 -4.29 12.27 -18.83
N ALA A 3 -3.98 10.99 -18.65
CA ALA A 3 -4.78 10.13 -17.80
C ALA A 3 -4.65 10.59 -16.34
N VAL A 4 -5.71 10.42 -15.55
CA VAL A 4 -5.68 10.68 -14.11
C VAL A 4 -4.76 9.66 -13.44
N PRO A 5 -3.79 10.08 -12.62
CA PRO A 5 -2.96 9.14 -11.90
C PRO A 5 -3.77 8.27 -10.95
N VAL A 6 -3.32 7.03 -10.74
CA VAL A 6 -4.02 6.05 -9.91
C VAL A 6 -3.13 5.61 -8.75
N LEU A 7 -3.67 5.70 -7.55
CA LEU A 7 -3.08 5.09 -6.34
C LEU A 7 -3.84 3.80 -6.05
N LEU A 8 -3.13 2.68 -6.10
CA LEU A 8 -3.70 1.36 -5.82
C LEU A 8 -3.35 0.93 -4.40
N VAL A 9 -4.37 0.63 -3.61
CA VAL A 9 -4.21 0.07 -2.28
C VAL A 9 -4.52 -1.42 -2.34
N VAL A 10 -3.50 -2.25 -2.16
CA VAL A 10 -3.63 -3.72 -2.13
C VAL A 10 -3.58 -4.15 -0.67
N HIS A 11 -4.62 -4.81 -0.19
CA HIS A 11 -4.74 -5.05 1.24
C HIS A 11 -5.30 -6.43 1.57
N HIS A 12 -4.89 -6.93 2.72
CA HIS A 12 -5.52 -8.07 3.37
C HIS A 12 -6.01 -7.62 4.74
N THR A 13 -7.30 -7.32 4.84
CA THR A 13 -7.91 -6.75 6.04
C THR A 13 -8.60 -7.86 6.81
N ALA A 14 -7.81 -8.59 7.61
CA ALA A 14 -8.24 -9.83 8.26
C ALA A 14 -8.68 -9.65 9.71
N SER A 15 -8.61 -8.45 10.27
CA SER A 15 -8.90 -8.22 11.69
C SER A 15 -9.47 -6.83 11.91
N PRO A 16 -10.10 -6.58 13.10
CA PRO A 16 -10.55 -5.24 13.45
C PRO A 16 -9.41 -4.20 13.45
N ALA A 17 -8.23 -4.57 13.91
CA ALA A 17 -7.07 -3.67 13.90
C ALA A 17 -6.69 -3.26 12.47
N LEU A 18 -6.60 -4.22 11.57
CA LEU A 18 -6.33 -3.95 10.16
C LEU A 18 -7.44 -3.15 9.49
N HIS A 19 -8.68 -3.38 9.88
CA HIS A 19 -9.82 -2.61 9.36
C HIS A 19 -9.68 -1.13 9.74
N SER A 20 -9.32 -0.84 10.99
CA SER A 20 -9.12 0.53 11.46
C SER A 20 -7.96 1.21 10.70
N LEU A 21 -6.86 0.50 10.50
CA LEU A 21 -5.71 1.01 9.75
C LEU A 21 -6.06 1.24 8.29
N PHE A 22 -6.74 0.28 7.67
CA PHE A 22 -7.19 0.40 6.27
C PHE A 22 -8.10 1.62 6.09
N ASP A 23 -9.10 1.80 6.97
CA ASP A 23 -10.01 2.95 6.89
C ASP A 23 -9.25 4.28 7.00
N ALA A 24 -8.28 4.37 7.90
CA ALA A 24 -7.48 5.58 8.07
C ALA A 24 -6.62 5.85 6.82
N VAL A 25 -6.00 4.82 6.27
CA VAL A 25 -5.23 4.93 5.02
C VAL A 25 -6.12 5.42 3.88
N MET A 26 -7.29 4.83 3.72
CA MET A 26 -8.22 5.21 2.64
C MET A 26 -8.73 6.63 2.80
N THR A 27 -9.04 7.04 4.03
CA THR A 27 -9.46 8.41 4.31
C THR A 27 -8.37 9.40 3.93
N GLY A 28 -7.13 9.14 4.38
CA GLY A 28 -5.99 10.00 4.04
C GLY A 28 -5.73 10.05 2.53
N ALA A 29 -5.79 8.90 1.88
CA ALA A 29 -5.60 8.82 0.43
C ALA A 29 -6.66 9.62 -0.33
N ARG A 30 -7.92 9.50 0.05
CA ARG A 30 -9.02 10.22 -0.60
C ARG A 30 -8.95 11.72 -0.36
N GLU A 31 -8.63 12.14 0.87
CA GLU A 31 -8.46 13.55 1.19
C GLU A 31 -7.26 14.14 0.44
N GLY A 32 -6.14 13.42 0.40
CA GLY A 32 -4.97 13.83 -0.38
C GLY A 32 -5.26 13.91 -1.87
N ALA A 33 -6.00 12.94 -2.39
CA ALA A 33 -6.38 12.88 -3.80
C ALA A 33 -7.29 14.04 -4.22
N ALA A 34 -8.11 14.53 -3.31
CA ALA A 34 -9.08 15.60 -3.56
C ALA A 34 -8.57 16.99 -3.15
N ALA A 35 -7.36 17.09 -2.61
CA ALA A 35 -6.83 18.33 -2.06
C ALA A 35 -6.71 19.46 -3.09
N ASP A 36 -6.38 19.12 -4.33
CA ASP A 36 -6.33 20.09 -5.42
C ASP A 36 -7.20 19.57 -6.58
N PRO A 37 -8.33 20.23 -6.86
CA PRO A 37 -9.19 19.82 -7.99
C PRO A 37 -8.50 19.86 -9.35
N ALA A 38 -7.42 20.64 -9.49
CA ALA A 38 -6.67 20.73 -10.75
C ALA A 38 -5.77 19.51 -11.00
N THR A 39 -5.45 18.76 -9.93
CA THR A 39 -4.59 17.56 -10.01
C THR A 39 -5.25 16.38 -9.31
N PRO A 40 -6.38 15.88 -9.84
CA PRO A 40 -7.09 14.77 -9.20
C PRO A 40 -6.28 13.48 -9.26
N VAL A 41 -6.50 12.61 -8.28
CA VAL A 41 -5.91 11.27 -8.23
C VAL A 41 -7.03 10.27 -7.98
N ASP A 42 -7.06 9.18 -8.73
CA ASP A 42 -7.99 8.10 -8.48
C ASP A 42 -7.41 7.16 -7.42
N VAL A 43 -8.19 6.87 -6.40
CA VAL A 43 -7.80 5.93 -5.34
C VAL A 43 -8.61 4.66 -5.52
N VAL A 44 -7.92 3.55 -5.75
CA VAL A 44 -8.53 2.24 -6.00
C VAL A 44 -8.03 1.26 -4.95
N ALA A 45 -8.94 0.60 -4.24
CA ALA A 45 -8.59 -0.45 -3.28
C ALA A 45 -8.98 -1.81 -3.84
N ARG A 46 -8.09 -2.80 -3.69
CA ARG A 46 -8.34 -4.19 -4.09
C ARG A 46 -7.85 -5.14 -3.00
N PRO A 47 -8.66 -6.11 -2.61
CA PRO A 47 -8.16 -7.21 -1.76
C PRO A 47 -7.01 -7.93 -2.46
N ALA A 48 -6.01 -8.33 -1.69
CA ALA A 48 -4.79 -8.93 -2.25
C ALA A 48 -5.06 -10.18 -3.09
N LEU A 49 -6.06 -10.99 -2.73
CA LEU A 49 -6.39 -12.20 -3.49
C LEU A 49 -7.03 -11.93 -4.84
N THR A 50 -7.57 -10.74 -5.05
CA THR A 50 -8.25 -10.39 -6.32
C THR A 50 -7.49 -9.35 -7.14
N ALA A 51 -6.49 -8.69 -6.57
CA ALA A 51 -5.66 -7.74 -7.29
C ALA A 51 -4.76 -8.49 -8.28
N GLY A 52 -4.61 -7.99 -9.47
CA GLY A 52 -3.85 -8.65 -10.52
C GLY A 52 -2.92 -7.70 -11.27
N ALA A 53 -2.26 -8.25 -12.29
CA ALA A 53 -1.26 -7.50 -13.07
C ALA A 53 -1.86 -6.26 -13.74
N VAL A 54 -3.09 -6.33 -14.24
CA VAL A 54 -3.74 -5.17 -14.89
C VAL A 54 -3.90 -4.02 -13.89
N ASP A 55 -4.34 -4.33 -12.66
CA ASP A 55 -4.46 -3.30 -11.62
C ASP A 55 -3.12 -2.62 -11.35
N VAL A 56 -2.05 -3.41 -11.27
CA VAL A 56 -0.71 -2.91 -10.98
C VAL A 56 -0.17 -2.09 -12.14
N LEU A 57 -0.34 -2.55 -13.37
CA LEU A 57 0.13 -1.83 -14.55
C LEU A 57 -0.58 -0.50 -14.77
N GLU A 58 -1.86 -0.43 -14.43
CA GLU A 58 -2.66 0.80 -14.56
C GLU A 58 -2.42 1.81 -13.44
N ALA A 59 -1.82 1.40 -12.33
CA ALA A 59 -1.56 2.29 -11.19
C ALA A 59 -0.18 2.93 -11.29
N ASP A 60 -0.06 4.11 -10.68
CA ASP A 60 1.17 4.89 -10.66
C ASP A 60 1.88 4.85 -9.31
N ALA A 61 1.18 4.45 -8.27
CA ALA A 61 1.71 4.28 -6.92
C ALA A 61 0.93 3.20 -6.18
N TYR A 62 1.52 2.66 -5.13
CA TYR A 62 0.96 1.53 -4.40
C TYR A 62 1.03 1.74 -2.89
N ILE A 63 0.00 1.26 -2.19
CA ILE A 63 0.06 1.04 -0.74
C ILE A 63 -0.26 -0.44 -0.51
N LEU A 64 0.57 -1.11 0.30
CA LEU A 64 0.41 -2.53 0.62
C LEU A 64 0.04 -2.66 2.09
N GLY A 65 -1.06 -3.35 2.38
CA GLY A 65 -1.51 -3.57 3.75
C GLY A 65 -1.63 -5.06 4.07
N THR A 66 -1.03 -5.49 5.18
CA THR A 66 -0.98 -6.91 5.53
C THR A 66 -0.88 -7.13 7.04
N PRO A 67 -1.46 -8.23 7.55
CA PRO A 67 -1.05 -8.72 8.85
C PRO A 67 0.34 -9.37 8.77
N ALA A 68 1.03 -9.42 9.90
CA ALA A 68 2.22 -10.25 10.04
C ALA A 68 1.77 -11.65 10.47
N ASN A 69 1.94 -12.63 9.62
CA ASN A 69 1.53 -14.01 9.86
C ASN A 69 2.75 -14.92 9.84
N LEU A 70 2.99 -15.61 10.95
CA LEU A 70 4.08 -16.58 11.04
C LEU A 70 5.44 -16.00 10.62
N GLY A 71 5.69 -14.74 11.00
CA GLY A 71 6.96 -14.08 10.68
C GLY A 71 7.10 -13.63 9.23
N TYR A 72 5.98 -13.46 8.52
CA TYR A 72 5.97 -13.15 7.09
C TYR A 72 4.76 -12.30 6.74
N MET A 73 4.70 -11.75 5.52
CA MET A 73 3.46 -11.14 5.03
C MET A 73 2.36 -12.21 4.94
N SER A 74 1.10 -11.82 4.88
CA SER A 74 0.02 -12.79 4.73
C SER A 74 0.16 -13.59 3.43
N GLY A 75 -0.37 -14.81 3.42
CA GLY A 75 -0.43 -15.61 2.20
C GLY A 75 -1.17 -14.92 1.07
N ALA A 76 -2.19 -14.12 1.41
CA ALA A 76 -2.92 -13.34 0.41
C ALA A 76 -2.02 -12.32 -0.30
N LEU A 77 -1.21 -11.58 0.45
CA LEU A 77 -0.29 -10.61 -0.14
C LEU A 77 0.84 -11.32 -0.91
N LYS A 78 1.33 -12.45 -0.40
CA LYS A 78 2.32 -13.25 -1.13
C LYS A 78 1.75 -13.76 -2.46
N HIS A 79 0.50 -14.21 -2.45
CA HIS A 79 -0.20 -14.61 -3.67
C HIS A 79 -0.25 -13.46 -4.68
N PHE A 80 -0.59 -12.25 -4.21
CA PHE A 80 -0.57 -11.06 -5.07
C PHE A 80 0.79 -10.89 -5.75
N PHE A 81 1.88 -10.91 -4.97
CA PHE A 81 3.22 -10.75 -5.52
C PHE A 81 3.57 -11.88 -6.50
N ASP A 82 3.18 -13.12 -6.20
CA ASP A 82 3.42 -14.24 -7.12
C ASP A 82 2.72 -14.03 -8.47
N GLN A 83 1.53 -13.44 -8.45
CA GLN A 83 0.76 -13.19 -9.67
C GLN A 83 1.33 -12.04 -10.50
N ILE A 84 1.85 -10.98 -9.86
CA ILE A 84 2.20 -9.75 -10.58
C ILE A 84 3.70 -9.60 -10.85
N TYR A 85 4.55 -10.40 -10.19
CA TYR A 85 5.99 -10.14 -10.19
C TYR A 85 6.55 -10.08 -11.61
N TYR A 86 6.46 -11.16 -12.36
CA TYR A 86 7.03 -11.20 -13.71
C TYR A 86 6.28 -10.33 -14.72
N PRO A 87 4.95 -10.31 -14.76
CA PRO A 87 4.24 -9.41 -15.68
C PRO A 87 4.56 -7.94 -15.49
N CYS A 88 4.85 -7.51 -14.26
CA CYS A 88 5.05 -6.09 -13.93
C CYS A 88 6.51 -5.70 -13.70
N LEU A 89 7.43 -6.64 -13.77
CA LEU A 89 8.82 -6.46 -13.35
C LEU A 89 9.54 -5.32 -14.07
N GLU A 90 9.34 -5.16 -15.37
CA GLU A 90 10.02 -4.12 -16.15
C GLU A 90 9.18 -2.84 -16.28
N ALA A 91 7.87 -2.97 -16.26
CA ALA A 91 6.96 -1.87 -16.54
C ALA A 91 6.76 -0.92 -15.36
N THR A 92 7.07 -1.34 -14.13
CA THR A 92 6.74 -0.57 -12.92
C THR A 92 7.97 -0.07 -12.15
N VAL A 93 9.13 -0.05 -12.78
CA VAL A 93 10.38 0.41 -12.15
C VAL A 93 10.23 1.83 -11.63
N ARG A 94 10.66 2.05 -10.37
CA ARG A 94 10.64 3.32 -9.63
C ARG A 94 9.25 3.83 -9.26
N ARG A 95 8.21 3.06 -9.44
CA ARG A 95 6.90 3.51 -8.96
C ARG A 95 6.91 3.59 -7.43
N PRO A 96 6.38 4.68 -6.87
CA PRO A 96 6.42 4.88 -5.42
C PRO A 96 5.45 3.94 -4.70
N PHE A 97 5.85 3.49 -3.51
CA PHE A 97 4.98 2.67 -2.67
C PHE A 97 5.16 3.01 -1.20
N GLY A 98 4.19 2.59 -0.41
CA GLY A 98 4.25 2.56 1.04
C GLY A 98 3.58 1.30 1.54
N CYS A 99 3.69 1.02 2.83
CA CYS A 99 3.06 -0.16 3.41
C CYS A 99 2.69 0.05 4.87
N TYR A 100 1.68 -0.70 5.31
CA TYR A 100 1.32 -0.79 6.72
C TYR A 100 1.17 -2.26 7.10
N ILE A 101 1.66 -2.59 8.29
CA ILE A 101 1.72 -3.97 8.79
C ILE A 101 1.19 -3.99 10.21
N HIS A 102 0.35 -4.96 10.52
CA HIS A 102 -0.13 -5.16 11.88
C HIS A 102 0.23 -6.55 12.36
N GLY A 103 0.77 -6.64 13.58
CA GLY A 103 1.04 -7.91 14.24
C GLY A 103 0.74 -7.82 15.72
N ASN A 104 0.64 -8.98 16.37
CA ASN A 104 0.42 -9.03 17.81
C ASN A 104 1.73 -9.03 18.60
N ASN A 105 2.82 -9.49 18.00
CA ASN A 105 4.11 -9.63 18.68
C ASN A 105 5.25 -8.97 17.92
N ASP A 106 5.37 -9.22 16.62
CA ASP A 106 6.51 -8.79 15.82
C ASP A 106 6.10 -8.64 14.36
N THR A 107 6.61 -7.60 13.72
CA THR A 107 6.33 -7.29 12.31
C THR A 107 7.59 -7.36 11.43
N THR A 108 8.75 -7.65 12.02
CA THR A 108 10.05 -7.59 11.34
C THR A 108 10.11 -8.49 10.10
N GLY A 109 9.66 -9.73 10.23
CA GLY A 109 9.69 -10.69 9.11
C GLY A 109 8.72 -10.32 8.00
N ALA A 110 7.55 -9.77 8.35
CA ALA A 110 6.58 -9.30 7.37
C ALA A 110 7.15 -8.12 6.57
N LEU A 111 7.77 -7.16 7.24
CA LEU A 111 8.41 -6.04 6.56
C LEU A 111 9.52 -6.52 5.63
N ARG A 112 10.36 -7.43 6.11
CA ARG A 112 11.46 -7.98 5.31
C ARG A 112 10.95 -8.67 4.05
N SER A 113 9.85 -9.42 4.16
CA SER A 113 9.27 -10.11 3.02
C SER A 113 8.72 -9.14 1.97
N ILE A 114 8.08 -8.05 2.41
CA ILE A 114 7.62 -6.99 1.50
C ILE A 114 8.83 -6.33 0.83
N GLN A 115 9.86 -6.00 1.59
CA GLN A 115 11.07 -5.37 1.05
C GLN A 115 11.76 -6.25 0.01
N ALA A 116 11.80 -7.56 0.22
CA ALA A 116 12.38 -8.48 -0.76
C ALA A 116 11.62 -8.40 -2.10
N ALA A 117 10.30 -8.42 -2.07
CA ALA A 117 9.50 -8.34 -3.28
C ALA A 117 9.60 -6.98 -3.97
N THR A 118 9.49 -5.90 -3.22
CA THR A 118 9.50 -4.53 -3.78
C THR A 118 10.88 -4.13 -4.28
N THR A 119 11.95 -4.60 -3.63
CA THR A 119 13.31 -4.39 -4.11
C THR A 119 13.52 -5.10 -5.45
N GLY A 120 13.02 -6.34 -5.57
CA GLY A 120 13.06 -7.06 -6.85
C GLY A 120 12.32 -6.36 -7.96
N LEU A 121 11.15 -5.79 -7.65
CA LEU A 121 10.36 -5.00 -8.59
C LEU A 121 10.94 -3.60 -8.84
N LYS A 122 11.92 -3.18 -8.05
CA LYS A 122 12.52 -1.85 -8.12
C LYS A 122 11.52 -0.72 -7.87
N TRP A 123 10.54 -0.97 -7.03
CA TRP A 123 9.65 0.08 -6.53
C TRP A 123 10.40 0.95 -5.52
N GLU A 124 10.06 2.23 -5.43
CA GLU A 124 10.69 3.16 -4.50
C GLU A 124 9.84 3.40 -3.28
N LEU A 125 10.42 3.21 -2.10
CA LEU A 125 9.73 3.52 -0.84
C LEU A 125 9.55 5.04 -0.74
N ALA A 126 8.30 5.49 -0.72
CA ALA A 126 7.96 6.92 -0.71
C ALA A 126 7.60 7.44 0.68
N GLN A 127 7.35 6.56 1.64
CA GLN A 127 6.95 6.88 3.00
C GLN A 127 7.46 5.79 3.93
N PRO A 128 7.93 6.13 5.15
CA PRO A 128 8.39 5.09 6.09
C PRO A 128 7.34 4.01 6.31
N PRO A 129 7.74 2.73 6.36
CA PRO A 129 6.79 1.66 6.65
C PRO A 129 6.08 1.89 7.99
N LEU A 130 4.79 1.66 8.03
CA LEU A 130 4.02 1.73 9.27
C LEU A 130 3.90 0.34 9.87
N GLU A 131 4.51 0.14 11.03
CA GLU A 131 4.47 -1.12 11.75
C GLU A 131 3.70 -0.93 13.05
N VAL A 132 2.62 -1.68 13.25
CA VAL A 132 1.75 -1.56 14.40
C VAL A 132 1.69 -2.90 15.12
N ILE A 133 2.00 -2.89 16.41
CA ILE A 133 1.92 -4.08 17.26
C ILE A 133 0.83 -3.88 18.29
N GLY A 134 -0.10 -4.83 18.36
CA GLY A 134 -1.23 -4.76 19.28
C GLY A 134 -2.33 -3.80 18.82
N PRO A 135 -3.23 -3.39 19.73
CA PRO A 135 -4.31 -2.48 19.36
C PRO A 135 -3.77 -1.16 18.79
N PRO A 136 -4.26 -0.70 17.65
CA PRO A 136 -3.81 0.57 17.08
C PRO A 136 -4.09 1.74 18.02
N THR A 137 -3.08 2.57 18.23
CA THR A 137 -3.20 3.80 19.01
C THR A 137 -3.68 4.94 18.12
N LYS A 138 -4.02 6.08 18.74
CA LYS A 138 -4.36 7.29 17.99
C LYS A 138 -3.22 7.69 17.06
N GLU A 139 -1.99 7.62 17.54
CA GLU A 139 -0.80 7.94 16.73
C GLU A 139 -0.64 6.99 15.55
N ASN A 140 -0.95 5.71 15.73
CA ASN A 140 -0.93 4.74 14.63
C ASN A 140 -1.96 5.09 13.56
N LEU A 141 -3.16 5.49 13.96
CA LEU A 141 -4.22 5.86 13.01
C LEU A 141 -3.87 7.17 12.29
N GLU A 142 -3.27 8.13 12.97
CA GLU A 142 -2.76 9.35 12.34
C GLU A 142 -1.65 9.03 11.33
N ALA A 143 -0.74 8.13 11.67
CA ALA A 143 0.30 7.69 10.75
C ALA A 143 -0.26 6.95 9.53
N ALA A 144 -1.32 6.18 9.72
CA ALA A 144 -2.02 5.50 8.62
C ALA A 144 -2.68 6.52 7.67
N TRP A 145 -3.34 7.53 8.24
CA TRP A 145 -3.90 8.62 7.45
C TRP A 145 -2.79 9.33 6.65
N GLU A 146 -1.69 9.64 7.31
CA GLU A 146 -0.54 10.30 6.68
C GLU A 146 0.05 9.46 5.55
N LEU A 147 0.13 8.15 5.73
CA LEU A 147 0.59 7.23 4.67
C LEU A 147 -0.28 7.37 3.42
N GLY A 148 -1.59 7.34 3.58
CA GLY A 148 -2.52 7.50 2.47
C GLY A 148 -2.38 8.85 1.80
N ALA A 149 -2.36 9.92 2.60
CA ALA A 149 -2.24 11.29 2.09
C ALA A 149 -0.91 11.52 1.38
N ALA A 150 0.20 11.01 1.92
CA ALA A 150 1.52 11.18 1.33
C ALA A 150 1.64 10.48 -0.03
N LEU A 151 1.12 9.27 -0.17
CA LEU A 151 1.16 8.57 -1.46
C LEU A 151 0.30 9.25 -2.51
N ALA A 152 -0.88 9.75 -2.13
CA ALA A 152 -1.72 10.52 -3.05
C ALA A 152 -1.03 11.82 -3.46
N ALA A 153 -0.45 12.55 -2.50
CA ALA A 153 0.27 13.79 -2.77
C ALA A 153 1.46 13.59 -3.71
N ARG A 154 2.14 12.43 -3.60
CA ARG A 154 3.27 12.11 -4.47
C ARG A 154 2.86 12.13 -5.95
N LEU A 155 1.64 11.76 -6.26
CA LEU A 155 1.14 11.72 -7.64
C LEU A 155 0.71 13.09 -8.17
N THR A 156 0.67 14.09 -7.33
CA THR A 156 0.33 15.47 -7.72
C THR A 156 1.55 16.36 -7.91
N LEU A 157 2.77 15.84 -7.68
CA LEU A 157 4.02 16.60 -7.72
C LEU A 157 4.68 16.62 -9.11
N GLU A 158 3.97 16.24 -10.13
CA GLU A 158 4.47 16.23 -11.51
C GLU A 158 4.68 17.64 -12.06
#